data_368a47bab345669270ad10840cfa99a7
#
_entry.id   368a47bab345669270ad10840cfa99a7
#
_cell.length_a   1.000
_cell.length_b   1.000
_cell.length_c   1.000
_cell.angle_alpha   90.00
_cell.angle_beta   90.00
_cell.angle_gamma   90.00
#
_symmetry.space_group_name_H-M   'P 1'
#
loop_
_entity.id
_entity.type
_entity.pdbx_description
1 polymer ?
#
loop_
_entity_poly.entity_id
_entity_poly.type
_entity_poly.pdbx_seq_one_letter_code
_entity_poly.pdbx_strand_id
1 'polypeptide(L)'
;MDLKTQENGTNRTSALIIATISSFLSSFMGSSINIALPEIEKTFSMNAITLSWVATAYLLSVAAFLVPFGKLADIYGRKKIYTIGVAAYTLSSVLCAIAFSDISMIVFRVLQGISSAMIFSTSMAILTSVFSDGERGKAFGISVSATYLGLSLGPFIGGIMTKHLGWESIFWVNLPIGVFLLYLVTKLLKGEWAEAQNEKFDYVGSLILSVSLIALMIGMSHLPMFAGFALIFGGLAGLVIFVYHQTHIHNPLLELKLFSKNRVFAMSNLAAFINYSATFAITFMMSLFLQYVKGYEVDKAGIILVAQPVVMSIFSPLAGYFSDKKEPRIVASVGMLIVTIGLGLLTFINCNTPTVAIVLYLMLLGFGFALFSSPNTNAVMSSVEKKHYGIASSILGTMRVTGQMFSMGFAMIIISLFMGKAKITPEVFPLFSKSLQTLFGIFTILCFLGVFASLNRGKVHKI
;
A
#
# COMPACT_ATOMS: atom_id res chain seq x y z
N MET A 1 27.93 24.15 2.30
CA MET A 1 27.33 23.98 0.93
C MET A 1 28.01 22.77 0.34
N ASP A 2 27.36 21.59 0.53
CA ASP A 2 28.01 20.30 0.27
C ASP A 2 28.14 20.00 -1.21
N LEU A 3 29.38 19.96 -1.67
CA LEU A 3 29.80 19.66 -3.05
C LEU A 3 29.42 18.22 -3.55
N LYS A 4 28.99 17.33 -2.65
CA LYS A 4 28.60 15.94 -2.99
C LYS A 4 27.20 15.77 -3.60
N THR A 5 26.34 16.78 -3.54
CA THR A 5 24.99 16.74 -4.14
C THR A 5 24.96 17.06 -5.64
N GLN A 6 26.08 17.46 -6.23
CA GLN A 6 26.21 17.75 -7.66
C GLN A 6 26.71 16.56 -8.51
N GLU A 7 27.18 15.47 -7.92
CA GLU A 7 27.83 14.38 -8.67
C GLU A 7 26.89 13.62 -9.63
N ASN A 8 25.59 13.63 -9.44
CA ASN A 8 24.66 12.91 -10.33
C ASN A 8 23.80 13.79 -11.25
N GLY A 9 23.90 15.12 -11.16
CA GLY A 9 23.21 16.05 -12.09
C GLY A 9 21.69 15.91 -12.18
N THR A 10 21.05 15.15 -11.27
CA THR A 10 19.59 14.98 -11.22
C THR A 10 18.95 16.16 -10.50
N ASN A 11 18.02 16.83 -11.17
CA ASN A 11 17.24 17.88 -10.55
C ASN A 11 16.24 17.27 -9.55
N ARG A 12 16.22 17.76 -8.31
CA ARG A 12 15.31 17.36 -7.23
C ARG A 12 13.85 17.40 -7.66
N THR A 13 13.47 18.46 -8.37
CA THR A 13 12.11 18.64 -8.91
C THR A 13 11.74 17.52 -9.87
N SER A 14 12.66 17.10 -10.74
CA SER A 14 12.41 16.00 -11.70
C SER A 14 12.17 14.66 -10.98
N ALA A 15 12.99 14.34 -9.99
CA ALA A 15 12.81 13.12 -9.19
C ALA A 15 11.46 13.13 -8.43
N LEU A 16 11.09 14.30 -7.88
CA LEU A 16 9.80 14.44 -7.18
C LEU A 16 8.62 14.30 -8.15
N ILE A 17 8.64 14.93 -9.32
CA ILE A 17 7.59 14.82 -10.33
C ILE A 17 7.42 13.35 -10.76
N ILE A 18 8.51 12.67 -11.06
CA ILE A 18 8.51 11.27 -11.50
C ILE A 18 7.90 10.38 -10.41
N ALA A 19 8.35 10.50 -9.16
CA ALA A 19 7.81 9.72 -8.04
C ALA A 19 6.33 10.03 -7.78
N THR A 20 5.94 11.29 -7.89
CA THR A 20 4.56 11.77 -7.67
C THR A 20 3.60 11.21 -8.73
N ILE A 21 3.98 11.26 -10.03
CA ILE A 21 3.18 10.70 -11.13
C ILE A 21 3.04 9.18 -10.96
N SER A 22 4.11 8.48 -10.60
CA SER A 22 4.06 7.02 -10.37
C SER A 22 3.17 6.64 -9.21
N SER A 23 3.25 7.38 -8.11
CA SER A 23 2.42 7.17 -6.91
C SER A 23 0.94 7.40 -7.21
N PHE A 24 0.63 8.45 -7.96
CA PHE A 24 -0.73 8.73 -8.44
C PHE A 24 -1.25 7.60 -9.33
N LEU A 25 -0.49 7.24 -10.38
CA LEU A 25 -0.91 6.26 -11.39
C LEU A 25 -1.20 4.88 -10.77
N SER A 26 -0.30 4.40 -9.92
CA SER A 26 -0.46 3.10 -9.27
C SER A 26 -1.67 3.06 -8.34
N SER A 27 -1.93 4.16 -7.63
CA SER A 27 -3.05 4.27 -6.69
C SER A 27 -4.38 4.49 -7.40
N PHE A 28 -4.39 5.31 -8.45
CA PHE A 28 -5.52 5.50 -9.34
C PHE A 28 -5.96 4.16 -9.95
N MET A 29 -5.03 3.39 -10.50
CA MET A 29 -5.31 2.07 -11.07
C MET A 29 -5.84 1.09 -10.02
N GLY A 30 -5.24 1.08 -8.82
CA GLY A 30 -5.64 0.21 -7.71
C GLY A 30 -7.06 0.48 -7.21
N SER A 31 -7.55 1.72 -7.31
CA SER A 31 -8.92 2.08 -6.92
C SER A 31 -9.93 2.02 -8.07
N SER A 32 -9.53 2.40 -9.28
CA SER A 32 -10.40 2.38 -10.47
C SER A 32 -10.84 0.97 -10.84
N ILE A 33 -9.97 -0.03 -10.69
CA ILE A 33 -10.29 -1.42 -11.01
C ILE A 33 -11.50 -1.92 -10.23
N ASN A 34 -11.66 -1.52 -8.96
CA ASN A 34 -12.76 -1.98 -8.12
C ASN A 34 -14.13 -1.56 -8.65
N ILE A 35 -14.22 -0.43 -9.35
CA ILE A 35 -15.46 0.06 -9.98
C ILE A 35 -15.73 -0.69 -11.28
N ALA A 36 -14.68 -1.12 -11.99
CA ALA A 36 -14.79 -1.85 -13.25
C ALA A 36 -15.07 -3.35 -13.08
N LEU A 37 -14.85 -3.92 -11.88
CA LEU A 37 -15.04 -5.35 -11.63
C LEU A 37 -16.40 -5.91 -12.12
N PRO A 38 -17.55 -5.25 -11.89
CA PRO A 38 -18.83 -5.78 -12.37
C PRO A 38 -18.93 -5.87 -13.91
N GLU A 39 -18.31 -4.94 -14.63
CA GLU A 39 -18.31 -4.98 -16.11
C GLU A 39 -17.32 -6.05 -16.63
N ILE A 40 -16.20 -6.24 -15.96
CA ILE A 40 -15.23 -7.33 -16.23
C ILE A 40 -15.90 -8.69 -15.97
N GLU A 41 -16.67 -8.81 -14.86
CA GLU A 41 -17.46 -10.01 -14.55
C GLU A 41 -18.41 -10.36 -15.69
N LYS A 42 -19.17 -9.39 -16.19
CA LYS A 42 -20.11 -9.60 -17.31
C LYS A 42 -19.40 -10.02 -18.59
N THR A 43 -18.26 -9.36 -18.90
CA THR A 43 -17.51 -9.61 -20.14
C THR A 43 -16.98 -11.04 -20.20
N PHE A 44 -16.43 -11.56 -19.11
CA PHE A 44 -15.80 -12.89 -19.06
C PHE A 44 -16.67 -13.94 -18.37
N SER A 45 -17.90 -13.60 -17.93
CA SER A 45 -18.80 -14.49 -17.19
C SER A 45 -18.14 -15.13 -15.95
N MET A 46 -17.34 -14.33 -15.21
CA MET A 46 -16.58 -14.79 -14.07
C MET A 46 -17.47 -15.13 -12.88
N ASN A 47 -17.10 -16.14 -12.10
CA ASN A 47 -17.69 -16.32 -10.77
C ASN A 47 -17.03 -15.37 -9.77
N ALA A 48 -17.66 -15.16 -8.60
CA ALA A 48 -17.18 -14.24 -7.58
C ALA A 48 -15.75 -14.52 -7.10
N ILE A 49 -15.34 -15.79 -7.06
CA ILE A 49 -13.99 -16.20 -6.65
C ILE A 49 -12.98 -15.76 -7.72
N THR A 50 -13.23 -16.11 -8.99
CA THR A 50 -12.35 -15.73 -10.11
C THR A 50 -12.26 -14.21 -10.25
N LEU A 51 -13.37 -13.50 -10.07
CA LEU A 51 -13.41 -12.04 -10.10
C LEU A 51 -12.54 -11.42 -9.00
N SER A 52 -12.57 -11.97 -7.80
CA SER A 52 -11.73 -11.47 -6.70
C SER A 52 -10.23 -11.59 -7.01
N TRP A 53 -9.83 -12.59 -7.81
CA TRP A 53 -8.45 -12.76 -8.23
C TRP A 53 -7.95 -11.64 -9.16
N VAL A 54 -8.82 -10.95 -9.88
CA VAL A 54 -8.43 -9.80 -10.72
C VAL A 54 -7.77 -8.70 -9.88
N ALA A 55 -8.27 -8.43 -8.70
CA ALA A 55 -7.66 -7.48 -7.77
C ALA A 55 -6.54 -8.10 -6.92
N THR A 56 -6.78 -9.31 -6.39
CA THR A 56 -5.90 -9.98 -5.43
C THR A 56 -4.58 -10.41 -6.05
N ALA A 57 -4.58 -10.92 -7.30
CA ALA A 57 -3.36 -11.37 -7.98
C ALA A 57 -2.34 -10.23 -8.15
N TYR A 58 -2.80 -9.02 -8.43
CA TYR A 58 -1.95 -7.84 -8.47
C TYR A 58 -1.29 -7.55 -7.11
N LEU A 59 -2.09 -7.46 -6.04
CA LEU A 59 -1.59 -7.16 -4.69
C LEU A 59 -0.62 -8.25 -4.19
N LEU A 60 -0.96 -9.50 -4.44
CA LEU A 60 -0.14 -10.66 -4.09
C LEU A 60 1.23 -10.58 -4.76
N SER A 61 1.25 -10.29 -6.06
CA SER A 61 2.49 -10.15 -6.82
C SER A 61 3.31 -8.96 -6.32
N VAL A 62 2.67 -7.82 -6.03
CA VAL A 62 3.38 -6.67 -5.44
C VAL A 62 4.07 -7.09 -4.14
N ALA A 63 3.35 -7.70 -3.22
CA ALA A 63 3.92 -8.06 -1.91
C ALA A 63 5.05 -9.09 -2.01
N ALA A 64 4.89 -10.11 -2.84
CA ALA A 64 5.87 -11.17 -3.02
C ALA A 64 7.20 -10.68 -3.61
N PHE A 65 7.15 -9.66 -4.49
CA PHE A 65 8.31 -9.21 -5.24
C PHE A 65 8.91 -7.88 -4.77
N LEU A 66 8.27 -7.15 -3.82
CA LEU A 66 8.79 -5.88 -3.32
C LEU A 66 10.22 -5.99 -2.77
N VAL A 67 10.48 -6.92 -1.86
CA VAL A 67 11.79 -7.09 -1.22
C VAL A 67 12.85 -7.57 -2.21
N PRO A 68 12.60 -8.60 -3.05
CA PRO A 68 13.51 -8.99 -4.12
C PRO A 68 13.93 -7.83 -5.02
N PHE A 69 12.98 -7.05 -5.54
CA PHE A 69 13.32 -5.93 -6.43
C PHE A 69 13.98 -4.76 -5.71
N GLY A 70 13.73 -4.57 -4.42
CA GLY A 70 14.47 -3.58 -3.64
C GLY A 70 15.95 -3.90 -3.55
N LYS A 71 16.29 -5.17 -3.26
CA LYS A 71 17.68 -5.62 -3.23
C LYS A 71 18.32 -5.58 -4.62
N LEU A 72 17.59 -6.01 -5.66
CA LEU A 72 18.07 -5.89 -7.04
C LEU A 72 18.34 -4.43 -7.44
N ALA A 73 17.52 -3.49 -6.97
CA ALA A 73 17.72 -2.08 -7.24
C ALA A 73 18.96 -1.51 -6.54
N ASP A 74 19.25 -1.95 -5.31
CA ASP A 74 20.45 -1.53 -4.60
C ASP A 74 21.75 -2.12 -5.23
N ILE A 75 21.67 -3.30 -5.86
CA ILE A 75 22.78 -3.97 -6.56
C ILE A 75 22.96 -3.43 -7.99
N TYR A 76 21.90 -3.42 -8.79
CA TYR A 76 21.97 -3.17 -10.22
C TYR A 76 21.61 -1.75 -10.63
N GLY A 77 21.12 -0.94 -9.68
CA GLY A 77 20.77 0.46 -9.88
C GLY A 77 19.26 0.73 -9.76
N ARG A 78 18.95 1.75 -8.96
CA ARG A 78 17.56 2.14 -8.66
C ARG A 78 16.85 2.70 -9.88
N LYS A 79 17.53 3.57 -10.67
CA LYS A 79 16.97 4.12 -11.92
C LYS A 79 16.71 3.02 -12.93
N LYS A 80 17.64 2.07 -13.10
CA LYS A 80 17.50 0.95 -14.05
C LYS A 80 16.28 0.09 -13.72
N ILE A 81 16.15 -0.36 -12.48
CA ILE A 81 15.02 -1.19 -12.04
C ILE A 81 13.71 -0.41 -12.15
N TYR A 82 13.70 0.87 -11.76
CA TYR A 82 12.54 1.74 -11.89
C TYR A 82 12.10 1.88 -13.37
N THR A 83 13.04 2.12 -14.29
CA THR A 83 12.75 2.28 -15.73
C THR A 83 12.16 1.00 -16.32
N ILE A 84 12.75 -0.17 -16.00
CA ILE A 84 12.22 -1.47 -16.39
C ILE A 84 10.82 -1.67 -15.81
N GLY A 85 10.61 -1.31 -14.54
CA GLY A 85 9.32 -1.38 -13.87
C GLY A 85 8.25 -0.56 -14.57
N VAL A 86 8.54 0.70 -14.95
CA VAL A 86 7.58 1.57 -15.66
C VAL A 86 7.26 1.01 -17.05
N ALA A 87 8.27 0.54 -17.79
CA ALA A 87 8.07 -0.06 -19.11
C ALA A 87 7.20 -1.34 -19.03
N ALA A 88 7.52 -2.25 -18.09
CA ALA A 88 6.79 -3.47 -17.88
C ALA A 88 5.37 -3.21 -17.35
N TYR A 89 5.16 -2.20 -16.48
CA TYR A 89 3.84 -1.79 -16.01
C TYR A 89 2.97 -1.24 -17.15
N THR A 90 3.55 -0.42 -18.00
CA THR A 90 2.85 0.12 -19.17
C THR A 90 2.44 -0.99 -20.12
N LEU A 91 3.37 -1.92 -20.43
CA LEU A 91 3.10 -3.06 -21.29
C LEU A 91 2.04 -3.98 -20.70
N SER A 92 2.16 -4.36 -19.41
CA SER A 92 1.18 -5.21 -18.74
C SER A 92 -0.19 -4.56 -18.63
N SER A 93 -0.27 -3.23 -18.52
CA SER A 93 -1.55 -2.49 -18.61
C SER A 93 -2.19 -2.64 -20.00
N VAL A 94 -1.42 -2.52 -21.08
CA VAL A 94 -1.93 -2.79 -22.44
C VAL A 94 -2.41 -4.23 -22.56
N LEU A 95 -1.66 -5.21 -22.05
CA LEU A 95 -2.07 -6.62 -22.04
C LEU A 95 -3.39 -6.82 -21.27
N CYS A 96 -3.57 -6.17 -20.12
CA CYS A 96 -4.84 -6.21 -19.39
C CYS A 96 -5.99 -5.63 -20.23
N ALA A 97 -5.76 -4.52 -20.94
CA ALA A 97 -6.79 -3.89 -21.79
C ALA A 97 -7.25 -4.78 -22.96
N ILE A 98 -6.37 -5.65 -23.46
CA ILE A 98 -6.68 -6.57 -24.57
C ILE A 98 -6.88 -8.02 -24.07
N ALA A 99 -7.15 -8.22 -22.77
CA ALA A 99 -7.38 -9.55 -22.22
C ALA A 99 -8.59 -10.21 -22.94
N PHE A 100 -8.44 -11.49 -23.26
CA PHE A 100 -9.42 -12.26 -24.03
C PHE A 100 -10.10 -13.38 -23.22
N SER A 101 -9.67 -13.57 -21.97
CA SER A 101 -10.24 -14.54 -21.03
C SER A 101 -9.99 -14.11 -19.58
N ASP A 102 -10.72 -14.72 -18.64
CA ASP A 102 -10.53 -14.57 -17.20
C ASP A 102 -9.10 -14.93 -16.77
N ILE A 103 -8.56 -16.06 -17.27
CA ILE A 103 -7.19 -16.50 -16.99
C ILE A 103 -6.17 -15.51 -17.54
N SER A 104 -6.34 -15.01 -18.78
CA SER A 104 -5.42 -14.03 -19.36
C SER A 104 -5.44 -12.72 -18.56
N MET A 105 -6.59 -12.26 -18.11
CA MET A 105 -6.73 -11.10 -17.23
C MET A 105 -5.93 -11.30 -15.93
N ILE A 106 -6.11 -12.43 -15.24
CA ILE A 106 -5.41 -12.73 -13.99
C ILE A 106 -3.89 -12.78 -14.20
N VAL A 107 -3.41 -13.47 -15.26
CA VAL A 107 -1.98 -13.55 -15.59
C VAL A 107 -1.40 -12.17 -15.88
N PHE A 108 -2.09 -11.34 -16.64
CA PHE A 108 -1.62 -9.98 -16.93
C PHE A 108 -1.64 -9.09 -15.68
N ARG A 109 -2.57 -9.30 -14.76
CA ARG A 109 -2.57 -8.64 -13.44
C ARG A 109 -1.38 -9.07 -12.56
N VAL A 110 -0.96 -10.35 -12.63
CA VAL A 110 0.29 -10.81 -11.98
C VAL A 110 1.49 -10.06 -12.54
N LEU A 111 1.64 -9.96 -13.87
CA LEU A 111 2.73 -9.22 -14.52
C LEU A 111 2.71 -7.74 -14.15
N GLN A 112 1.54 -7.13 -14.08
CA GLN A 112 1.36 -5.73 -13.66
C GLN A 112 1.76 -5.54 -12.18
N GLY A 113 1.44 -6.50 -11.30
CA GLY A 113 1.86 -6.48 -9.90
C GLY A 113 3.37 -6.61 -9.72
N ILE A 114 4.03 -7.51 -10.47
CA ILE A 114 5.49 -7.64 -10.49
C ILE A 114 6.15 -6.33 -10.92
N SER A 115 5.65 -5.71 -11.98
CA SER A 115 6.15 -4.43 -12.49
C SER A 115 5.95 -3.29 -11.48
N SER A 116 4.81 -3.29 -10.81
CA SER A 116 4.49 -2.33 -9.75
C SER A 116 5.42 -2.48 -8.54
N ALA A 117 5.83 -3.71 -8.20
CA ALA A 117 6.82 -3.95 -7.14
C ALA A 117 8.17 -3.30 -7.47
N MET A 118 8.61 -3.31 -8.74
CA MET A 118 9.81 -2.60 -9.18
C MET A 118 9.69 -1.09 -8.96
N ILE A 119 8.54 -0.50 -9.31
CA ILE A 119 8.28 0.94 -9.14
C ILE A 119 8.24 1.32 -7.66
N PHE A 120 7.46 0.60 -6.85
CA PHE A 120 7.29 0.93 -5.43
C PHE A 120 8.57 0.77 -4.63
N SER A 121 9.35 -0.29 -4.88
CA SER A 121 10.61 -0.54 -4.19
C SER A 121 11.66 0.56 -4.44
N THR A 122 11.63 1.15 -5.62
CA THR A 122 12.66 2.11 -6.06
C THR A 122 12.24 3.57 -5.92
N SER A 123 10.95 3.90 -6.01
CA SER A 123 10.46 5.28 -6.00
C SER A 123 10.90 6.06 -4.76
N MET A 124 10.62 5.53 -3.56
CA MET A 124 11.01 6.18 -2.29
C MET A 124 12.52 6.16 -2.09
N ALA A 125 13.22 5.12 -2.56
CA ALA A 125 14.67 5.01 -2.50
C ALA A 125 15.35 6.08 -3.38
N ILE A 126 14.81 6.36 -4.57
CA ILE A 126 15.29 7.45 -5.45
C ILE A 126 15.09 8.81 -4.77
N LEU A 127 13.89 9.08 -4.23
CA LEU A 127 13.65 10.33 -3.50
C LEU A 127 14.62 10.50 -2.33
N THR A 128 14.85 9.44 -1.57
CA THR A 128 15.78 9.47 -0.44
C THR A 128 17.23 9.73 -0.90
N SER A 129 17.61 9.26 -2.10
CA SER A 129 18.95 9.48 -2.66
C SER A 129 19.17 10.91 -3.14
N VAL A 130 18.09 11.59 -3.57
CA VAL A 130 18.16 12.93 -4.18
C VAL A 130 17.93 14.04 -3.15
N PHE A 131 17.09 13.81 -2.16
CA PHE A 131 16.77 14.79 -1.12
C PHE A 131 17.65 14.60 0.12
N SER A 132 18.11 15.73 0.68
CA SER A 132 18.88 15.77 1.93
C SER A 132 18.00 15.47 3.15
N ASP A 133 18.64 15.09 4.25
CA ASP A 133 17.97 15.01 5.54
C ASP A 133 17.41 16.40 5.89
N GLY A 134 16.14 16.47 6.35
CA GLY A 134 15.43 17.72 6.61
C GLY A 134 14.55 18.22 5.45
N GLU A 135 14.63 17.62 4.25
CA GLU A 135 13.76 17.91 3.11
C GLU A 135 12.96 16.68 2.63
N ARG A 136 13.36 15.47 3.06
CA ARG A 136 12.76 14.19 2.66
C ARG A 136 11.31 14.07 3.07
N GLY A 137 10.97 14.51 4.26
CA GLY A 137 9.61 14.43 4.79
C GLY A 137 8.63 15.19 3.91
N LYS A 138 8.99 16.40 3.46
CA LYS A 138 8.18 17.17 2.51
C LYS A 138 8.04 16.46 1.17
N ALA A 139 9.13 15.91 0.63
CA ALA A 139 9.10 15.16 -0.64
C ALA A 139 8.23 13.91 -0.54
N PHE A 140 8.34 13.15 0.55
CA PHE A 140 7.47 12.02 0.83
C PHE A 140 6.01 12.44 1.00
N GLY A 141 5.76 13.55 1.71
CA GLY A 141 4.42 14.11 1.88
C GLY A 141 3.73 14.41 0.56
N ILE A 142 4.44 15.00 -0.41
CA ILE A 142 3.92 15.30 -1.76
C ILE A 142 3.64 13.99 -2.51
N SER A 143 4.54 13.02 -2.49
CA SER A 143 4.35 11.72 -3.15
C SER A 143 3.18 10.93 -2.55
N VAL A 144 3.04 10.95 -1.23
CA VAL A 144 1.93 10.33 -0.49
C VAL A 144 0.61 11.04 -0.78
N SER A 145 0.62 12.39 -0.89
CA SER A 145 -0.55 13.16 -1.31
C SER A 145 -1.06 12.72 -2.69
N ALA A 146 -0.16 12.52 -3.66
CA ALA A 146 -0.52 12.02 -4.98
C ALA A 146 -1.11 10.61 -4.94
N THR A 147 -0.61 9.74 -4.05
CA THR A 147 -1.21 8.42 -3.77
C THR A 147 -2.68 8.57 -3.38
N TYR A 148 -2.98 9.47 -2.44
CA TYR A 148 -4.36 9.67 -1.96
C TYR A 148 -5.25 10.37 -2.97
N LEU A 149 -4.71 11.29 -3.78
CA LEU A 149 -5.42 11.84 -4.93
C LEU A 149 -5.80 10.75 -5.93
N GLY A 150 -4.88 9.83 -6.23
CA GLY A 150 -5.16 8.68 -7.08
C GLY A 150 -6.27 7.80 -6.52
N LEU A 151 -6.23 7.48 -5.22
CA LEU A 151 -7.27 6.72 -4.54
C LEU A 151 -8.63 7.42 -4.56
N SER A 152 -8.66 8.76 -4.43
CA SER A 152 -9.89 9.56 -4.45
C SER A 152 -10.50 9.66 -5.84
N LEU A 153 -9.67 9.95 -6.84
CA LEU A 153 -10.11 10.19 -8.21
C LEU A 153 -10.39 8.89 -8.96
N GLY A 154 -9.78 7.76 -8.52
CA GLY A 154 -9.92 6.48 -9.18
C GLY A 154 -11.37 6.02 -9.34
N PRO A 155 -12.19 5.94 -8.27
CA PRO A 155 -13.58 5.54 -8.40
C PRO A 155 -14.42 6.49 -9.27
N PHE A 156 -14.18 7.79 -9.15
CA PHE A 156 -14.93 8.81 -9.90
C PHE A 156 -14.58 8.79 -11.39
N ILE A 157 -13.31 8.99 -11.73
CA ILE A 157 -12.84 9.00 -13.13
C ILE A 157 -12.95 7.60 -13.73
N GLY A 158 -12.57 6.55 -12.99
CA GLY A 158 -12.69 5.16 -13.42
C GLY A 158 -14.13 4.75 -13.70
N GLY A 159 -15.09 5.23 -12.89
CA GLY A 159 -16.51 5.02 -13.11
C GLY A 159 -17.02 5.66 -14.40
N ILE A 160 -16.66 6.93 -14.65
CA ILE A 160 -17.00 7.64 -15.91
C ILE A 160 -16.39 6.91 -17.11
N MET A 161 -15.11 6.54 -17.02
CA MET A 161 -14.40 5.84 -18.09
C MET A 161 -15.05 4.48 -18.38
N THR A 162 -15.31 3.68 -17.36
CA THR A 162 -15.96 2.36 -17.49
C THR A 162 -17.33 2.47 -18.11
N LYS A 163 -18.13 3.45 -17.71
CA LYS A 163 -19.51 3.65 -18.22
C LYS A 163 -19.54 4.08 -19.68
N HIS A 164 -18.64 4.94 -20.12
CA HIS A 164 -18.70 5.57 -21.45
C HIS A 164 -17.74 4.98 -22.47
N LEU A 165 -16.61 4.41 -22.02
CA LEU A 165 -15.51 3.93 -22.88
C LEU A 165 -15.22 2.43 -22.68
N GLY A 166 -15.96 1.75 -21.80
CA GLY A 166 -15.69 0.36 -21.42
C GLY A 166 -14.62 0.23 -20.32
N TRP A 167 -14.60 -0.93 -19.65
CA TRP A 167 -13.65 -1.20 -18.55
C TRP A 167 -12.19 -1.22 -19.02
N GLU A 168 -11.93 -1.53 -20.27
CA GLU A 168 -10.60 -1.54 -20.90
C GLU A 168 -9.93 -0.17 -20.83
N SER A 169 -10.73 0.89 -20.86
CA SER A 169 -10.23 2.27 -20.87
C SER A 169 -9.40 2.62 -19.63
N ILE A 170 -9.73 2.06 -18.46
CA ILE A 170 -8.94 2.27 -17.24
C ILE A 170 -7.50 1.74 -17.37
N PHE A 171 -7.28 0.72 -18.19
CA PHE A 171 -5.96 0.18 -18.48
C PHE A 171 -5.29 0.97 -19.61
N TRP A 172 -6.04 1.36 -20.66
CA TRP A 172 -5.50 2.15 -21.77
C TRP A 172 -4.95 3.51 -21.34
N VAL A 173 -5.51 4.16 -20.33
CA VAL A 173 -5.01 5.44 -19.82
C VAL A 173 -3.58 5.34 -19.26
N ASN A 174 -3.15 4.16 -18.86
CA ASN A 174 -1.78 3.94 -18.38
C ASN A 174 -0.75 4.02 -19.51
N LEU A 175 -1.13 3.78 -20.77
CA LEU A 175 -0.20 3.82 -21.90
C LEU A 175 0.38 5.23 -22.13
N PRO A 176 -0.41 6.29 -22.36
CA PRO A 176 0.14 7.62 -22.54
C PRO A 176 0.89 8.14 -21.31
N ILE A 177 0.39 7.86 -20.10
CA ILE A 177 1.05 8.28 -18.86
C ILE A 177 2.36 7.53 -18.66
N GLY A 178 2.39 6.21 -18.91
CA GLY A 178 3.58 5.39 -18.81
C GLY A 178 4.67 5.77 -19.81
N VAL A 179 4.29 6.03 -21.07
CA VAL A 179 5.22 6.53 -22.10
C VAL A 179 5.79 7.91 -21.71
N PHE A 180 4.94 8.81 -21.23
CA PHE A 180 5.38 10.11 -20.73
C PHE A 180 6.34 9.96 -19.54
N LEU A 181 6.03 9.07 -18.60
CA LEU A 181 6.88 8.80 -17.45
C LEU A 181 8.24 8.20 -17.88
N LEU A 182 8.27 7.27 -18.85
CA LEU A 182 9.50 6.75 -19.43
C LEU A 182 10.33 7.85 -20.05
N TYR A 183 9.71 8.77 -20.78
CA TYR A 183 10.39 9.94 -21.34
C TYR A 183 11.01 10.80 -20.22
N LEU A 184 10.26 11.13 -19.17
CA LEU A 184 10.78 11.90 -18.04
C LEU A 184 11.96 11.20 -17.35
N VAL A 185 11.84 9.90 -17.08
CA VAL A 185 12.90 9.12 -16.43
C VAL A 185 14.17 9.09 -17.27
N THR A 186 14.07 8.84 -18.56
CA THR A 186 15.23 8.73 -19.44
C THR A 186 15.93 10.08 -19.66
N LYS A 187 15.17 11.18 -19.75
CA LYS A 187 15.70 12.51 -20.05
C LYS A 187 16.09 13.31 -18.81
N LEU A 188 15.31 13.23 -17.73
CA LEU A 188 15.46 14.10 -16.56
C LEU A 188 16.17 13.44 -15.38
N LEU A 189 16.04 12.13 -15.19
CA LEU A 189 16.79 11.42 -14.17
C LEU A 189 18.20 11.14 -14.70
N LYS A 190 19.18 11.89 -14.24
CA LYS A 190 20.59 11.69 -14.60
C LYS A 190 21.30 10.89 -13.50
N GLY A 191 22.27 10.06 -13.92
CA GLY A 191 23.01 9.21 -12.98
C GLY A 191 22.29 7.91 -12.63
N GLU A 192 22.93 7.11 -11.81
CA GLU A 192 22.46 5.83 -11.30
C GLU A 192 22.82 5.72 -9.81
N TRP A 193 21.97 5.04 -9.03
CA TRP A 193 22.19 4.79 -7.61
C TRP A 193 22.24 3.28 -7.38
N ALA A 194 23.45 2.74 -7.24
CA ALA A 194 23.71 1.32 -7.03
C ALA A 194 24.81 1.19 -5.96
N GLU A 195 24.40 1.36 -4.70
CA GLU A 195 25.31 1.44 -3.56
C GLU A 195 25.81 0.06 -3.07
N ALA A 196 25.20 -1.05 -3.57
CA ALA A 196 25.51 -2.43 -3.19
C ALA A 196 26.04 -3.27 -4.39
N GLN A 197 26.74 -2.66 -5.35
CA GLN A 197 27.20 -3.30 -6.60
C GLN A 197 28.05 -4.56 -6.41
N ASN A 198 28.77 -4.66 -5.30
CA ASN A 198 29.67 -5.79 -5.01
C ASN A 198 28.94 -6.97 -4.32
N GLU A 199 27.66 -6.86 -4.03
CA GLU A 199 26.90 -7.90 -3.37
C GLU A 199 26.27 -8.87 -4.39
N LYS A 200 26.22 -10.16 -4.05
CA LYS A 200 25.51 -11.17 -4.85
C LYS A 200 24.06 -11.26 -4.44
N PHE A 201 23.18 -11.40 -5.43
CA PHE A 201 21.75 -11.55 -5.16
C PHE A 201 21.43 -12.94 -4.60
N ASP A 202 20.65 -12.98 -3.52
CA ASP A 202 20.18 -14.21 -2.87
C ASP A 202 18.89 -14.72 -3.55
N TYR A 203 19.04 -15.57 -4.57
CA TYR A 203 17.91 -16.17 -5.28
C TYR A 203 17.10 -17.12 -4.39
N VAL A 204 17.76 -17.89 -3.51
CA VAL A 204 17.11 -18.86 -2.64
C VAL A 204 16.27 -18.17 -1.57
N GLY A 205 16.84 -17.20 -0.88
CA GLY A 205 16.09 -16.40 0.09
C GLY A 205 14.93 -15.62 -0.55
N SER A 206 15.14 -15.10 -1.76
CA SER A 206 14.09 -14.44 -2.54
C SER A 206 12.92 -15.38 -2.84
N LEU A 207 13.19 -16.61 -3.27
CA LEU A 207 12.17 -17.61 -3.55
C LEU A 207 11.42 -18.02 -2.28
N ILE A 208 12.14 -18.32 -1.20
CA ILE A 208 11.53 -18.69 0.09
C ILE A 208 10.60 -17.58 0.58
N LEU A 209 11.05 -16.33 0.58
CA LEU A 209 10.26 -15.19 1.02
C LEU A 209 8.99 -15.03 0.17
N SER A 210 9.14 -15.03 -1.16
CA SER A 210 8.01 -14.84 -2.08
C SER A 210 6.97 -15.96 -1.93
N VAL A 211 7.39 -17.22 -1.89
CA VAL A 211 6.48 -18.37 -1.71
C VAL A 211 5.79 -18.32 -0.35
N SER A 212 6.52 -17.94 0.71
CA SER A 212 5.94 -17.79 2.06
C SER A 212 4.86 -16.72 2.12
N LEU A 213 5.11 -15.55 1.53
CA LEU A 213 4.12 -14.47 1.47
C LEU A 213 2.92 -14.85 0.62
N ILE A 214 3.14 -15.53 -0.52
CA ILE A 214 2.06 -16.05 -1.37
C ILE A 214 1.21 -17.05 -0.58
N ALA A 215 1.83 -17.99 0.12
CA ALA A 215 1.11 -18.98 0.93
C ALA A 215 0.28 -18.32 2.05
N LEU A 216 0.84 -17.34 2.76
CA LEU A 216 0.12 -16.57 3.77
C LEU A 216 -1.10 -15.87 3.18
N MET A 217 -0.95 -15.19 2.06
CA MET A 217 -2.03 -14.41 1.46
C MET A 217 -3.14 -15.29 0.88
N ILE A 218 -2.78 -16.37 0.18
CA ILE A 218 -3.75 -17.36 -0.31
C ILE A 218 -4.44 -18.03 0.88
N GLY A 219 -3.68 -18.38 1.92
CA GLY A 219 -4.24 -18.97 3.14
C GLY A 219 -5.28 -18.10 3.80
N MET A 220 -5.01 -16.80 3.94
CA MET A 220 -5.97 -15.85 4.51
C MET A 220 -7.25 -15.70 3.67
N SER A 221 -7.14 -15.77 2.34
CA SER A 221 -8.31 -15.69 1.44
C SER A 221 -9.17 -16.98 1.47
N HIS A 222 -8.63 -18.10 1.97
CA HIS A 222 -9.33 -19.38 2.09
C HIS A 222 -9.82 -19.69 3.52
N LEU A 223 -9.68 -18.75 4.46
CA LEU A 223 -10.28 -18.92 5.78
C LEU A 223 -11.82 -18.91 5.69
N PRO A 224 -12.54 -19.74 6.49
CA PRO A 224 -12.05 -20.62 7.56
C PRO A 224 -11.78 -22.08 7.13
N MET A 225 -11.52 -22.36 5.85
CA MET A 225 -11.25 -23.72 5.37
C MET A 225 -9.93 -24.26 5.92
N PHE A 226 -9.84 -25.59 6.11
CA PHE A 226 -8.61 -26.27 6.56
C PHE A 226 -7.39 -25.95 5.68
N ALA A 227 -7.59 -25.90 4.36
CA ALA A 227 -6.54 -25.49 3.41
C ALA A 227 -6.00 -24.08 3.70
N GLY A 228 -6.86 -23.14 4.15
CA GLY A 228 -6.45 -21.81 4.56
C GLY A 228 -5.49 -21.84 5.75
N PHE A 229 -5.83 -22.60 6.79
CA PHE A 229 -4.95 -22.77 7.95
C PHE A 229 -3.63 -23.45 7.57
N ALA A 230 -3.67 -24.53 6.77
CA ALA A 230 -2.46 -25.23 6.32
C ALA A 230 -1.51 -24.28 5.55
N LEU A 231 -2.04 -23.46 4.65
CA LEU A 231 -1.25 -22.48 3.91
C LEU A 231 -0.68 -21.36 4.81
N ILE A 232 -1.44 -20.90 5.80
CA ILE A 232 -0.95 -19.92 6.79
C ILE A 232 0.21 -20.52 7.60
N PHE A 233 0.04 -21.72 8.13
CA PHE A 233 1.12 -22.40 8.88
C PHE A 233 2.33 -22.69 8.00
N GLY A 234 2.14 -23.13 6.76
CA GLY A 234 3.21 -23.31 5.78
C GLY A 234 3.94 -22.03 5.46
N GLY A 235 3.21 -20.93 5.26
CA GLY A 235 3.79 -19.60 5.03
C GLY A 235 4.56 -19.08 6.24
N LEU A 236 4.05 -19.25 7.46
CA LEU A 236 4.77 -18.89 8.69
C LEU A 236 6.05 -19.73 8.87
N ALA A 237 5.96 -21.04 8.66
CA ALA A 237 7.14 -21.91 8.67
C ALA A 237 8.18 -21.49 7.63
N GLY A 238 7.72 -21.15 6.41
CA GLY A 238 8.60 -20.62 5.36
C GLY A 238 9.27 -19.30 5.76
N LEU A 239 8.58 -18.39 6.45
CA LEU A 239 9.21 -17.17 6.99
C LEU A 239 10.26 -17.48 8.07
N VAL A 240 10.04 -18.48 8.93
CA VAL A 240 11.04 -18.94 9.90
C VAL A 240 12.26 -19.51 9.18
N ILE A 241 12.05 -20.34 8.14
CA ILE A 241 13.13 -20.87 7.29
C ILE A 241 13.87 -19.72 6.58
N PHE A 242 13.16 -18.73 6.08
CA PHE A 242 13.76 -17.54 5.49
C PHE A 242 14.68 -16.82 6.48
N VAL A 243 14.18 -16.54 7.70
CA VAL A 243 14.99 -15.88 8.75
C VAL A 243 16.23 -16.72 9.07
N TYR A 244 16.07 -18.02 9.23
CA TYR A 244 17.23 -18.93 9.45
C TYR A 244 18.23 -18.87 8.29
N HIS A 245 17.77 -18.94 7.05
CA HIS A 245 18.62 -18.83 5.86
C HIS A 245 19.39 -17.50 5.81
N GLN A 246 18.71 -16.37 6.11
CA GLN A 246 19.31 -15.04 6.11
C GLN A 246 20.40 -14.86 7.20
N THR A 247 20.38 -15.64 8.28
CA THR A 247 21.43 -15.59 9.31
C THR A 247 22.72 -16.33 8.91
N HIS A 248 22.65 -17.19 7.90
CA HIS A 248 23.75 -18.09 7.52
C HIS A 248 24.38 -17.75 6.15
N ILE A 249 23.74 -16.90 5.36
CA ILE A 249 24.26 -16.52 4.04
C ILE A 249 25.13 -15.27 4.11
N HIS A 250 26.17 -15.21 3.27
CA HIS A 250 27.15 -14.14 3.26
C HIS A 250 26.61 -12.80 2.74
N ASN A 251 25.77 -12.84 1.69
CA ASN A 251 25.07 -11.68 1.13
C ASN A 251 23.57 -11.87 1.29
N PRO A 252 22.98 -11.55 2.46
CA PRO A 252 21.58 -11.78 2.71
C PRO A 252 20.69 -10.83 1.87
N LEU A 253 19.54 -11.32 1.46
CA LEU A 253 18.50 -10.50 0.85
C LEU A 253 18.07 -9.38 1.81
N LEU A 254 17.98 -9.73 3.09
CA LEU A 254 17.60 -8.85 4.18
C LEU A 254 18.59 -8.98 5.34
N GLU A 255 19.32 -7.91 5.64
CA GLU A 255 20.13 -7.86 6.85
C GLU A 255 19.23 -7.80 8.09
N LEU A 256 19.10 -8.91 8.79
CA LEU A 256 18.31 -8.99 10.04
C LEU A 256 18.79 -8.03 11.13
N LYS A 257 20.05 -7.58 11.04
CA LYS A 257 20.62 -6.53 11.91
C LYS A 257 19.85 -5.20 11.79
N LEU A 258 19.20 -4.92 10.64
CA LEU A 258 18.33 -3.76 10.47
C LEU A 258 17.15 -3.78 11.45
N PHE A 259 16.64 -4.97 11.78
CA PHE A 259 15.56 -5.11 12.76
C PHE A 259 16.07 -5.22 14.20
N SER A 260 17.13 -6.00 14.44
CA SER A 260 17.62 -6.27 15.78
C SER A 260 18.42 -5.12 16.39
N LYS A 261 19.21 -4.40 15.58
CA LYS A 261 20.07 -3.30 16.03
C LYS A 261 19.50 -1.91 15.75
N ASN A 262 18.56 -1.78 14.81
CA ASN A 262 17.93 -0.52 14.46
C ASN A 262 16.48 -0.47 14.96
N ARG A 263 16.30 -0.01 16.19
CA ARG A 263 14.99 0.09 16.84
C ARG A 263 14.04 1.01 16.08
N VAL A 264 14.55 2.10 15.48
CA VAL A 264 13.73 3.02 14.68
C VAL A 264 13.14 2.29 13.48
N PHE A 265 13.96 1.55 12.76
CA PHE A 265 13.55 0.78 11.60
C PHE A 265 12.51 -0.28 11.97
N ALA A 266 12.80 -1.11 12.98
CA ALA A 266 11.92 -2.20 13.39
C ALA A 266 10.55 -1.70 13.87
N MET A 267 10.54 -0.72 14.79
CA MET A 267 9.29 -0.20 15.36
C MET A 267 8.48 0.63 14.36
N SER A 268 9.12 1.31 13.40
CA SER A 268 8.42 2.05 12.35
C SER A 268 7.75 1.11 11.35
N ASN A 269 8.40 0.01 10.99
CA ASN A 269 7.80 -1.03 10.15
C ASN A 269 6.66 -1.76 10.86
N LEU A 270 6.81 -2.09 12.15
CA LEU A 270 5.73 -2.67 12.96
C LEU A 270 4.54 -1.70 13.08
N ALA A 271 4.78 -0.42 13.33
CA ALA A 271 3.73 0.59 13.38
C ALA A 271 3.00 0.73 12.03
N ALA A 272 3.73 0.65 10.90
CA ALA A 272 3.12 0.63 9.58
C ALA A 272 2.23 -0.60 9.39
N PHE A 273 2.73 -1.81 9.68
CA PHE A 273 1.96 -3.04 9.59
C PHE A 273 0.66 -2.95 10.40
N ILE A 274 0.74 -2.55 11.67
CA ILE A 274 -0.42 -2.40 12.57
C ILE A 274 -1.40 -1.37 12.02
N ASN A 275 -0.92 -0.20 11.59
CA ASN A 275 -1.78 0.87 11.08
C ASN A 275 -2.56 0.42 9.83
N TYR A 276 -1.89 -0.18 8.84
CA TYR A 276 -2.55 -0.67 7.63
C TYR A 276 -3.46 -1.88 7.91
N SER A 277 -3.13 -2.72 8.91
CA SER A 277 -4.00 -3.81 9.36
C SER A 277 -5.29 -3.31 10.02
N ALA A 278 -5.25 -2.15 10.66
CA ALA A 278 -6.40 -1.56 11.34
C ALA A 278 -7.25 -0.65 10.43
N THR A 279 -6.79 -0.27 9.24
CA THR A 279 -7.43 0.84 8.52
C THR A 279 -7.88 0.50 7.09
N PHE A 280 -7.31 -0.49 6.43
CA PHE A 280 -7.60 -0.72 5.02
C PHE A 280 -9.05 -1.15 4.75
N ALA A 281 -9.60 -2.04 5.57
CA ALA A 281 -10.97 -2.53 5.40
C ALA A 281 -12.06 -1.49 5.73
N ILE A 282 -11.70 -0.32 6.29
CA ILE A 282 -12.68 0.73 6.64
C ILE A 282 -13.50 1.12 5.42
N THR A 283 -12.85 1.45 4.31
CA THR A 283 -13.52 1.89 3.08
C THR A 283 -14.47 0.82 2.55
N PHE A 284 -14.04 -0.45 2.55
CA PHE A 284 -14.87 -1.58 2.13
C PHE A 284 -16.12 -1.72 3.03
N MET A 285 -15.92 -1.80 4.34
CA MET A 285 -17.01 -1.99 5.30
C MET A 285 -17.98 -0.81 5.31
N MET A 286 -17.45 0.41 5.22
CA MET A 286 -18.28 1.62 5.16
C MET A 286 -19.04 1.72 3.84
N SER A 287 -18.49 1.26 2.73
CA SER A 287 -19.20 1.19 1.45
C SER A 287 -20.44 0.29 1.56
N LEU A 288 -20.28 -0.91 2.13
CA LEU A 288 -21.40 -1.82 2.37
C LEU A 288 -22.43 -1.22 3.33
N PHE A 289 -21.98 -0.58 4.42
CA PHE A 289 -22.86 0.06 5.38
C PHE A 289 -23.69 1.19 4.75
N LEU A 290 -23.06 2.06 3.97
CA LEU A 290 -23.75 3.18 3.32
C LEU A 290 -24.77 2.70 2.27
N GLN A 291 -24.42 1.67 1.50
CA GLN A 291 -25.30 1.17 0.44
C GLN A 291 -26.44 0.29 0.99
N TYR A 292 -26.13 -0.70 1.84
CA TYR A 292 -27.15 -1.63 2.33
C TYR A 292 -27.93 -1.07 3.53
N VAL A 293 -27.24 -0.58 4.57
CA VAL A 293 -27.93 -0.17 5.82
C VAL A 293 -28.53 1.22 5.70
N LYS A 294 -27.81 2.16 5.07
CA LYS A 294 -28.31 3.54 4.83
C LYS A 294 -29.15 3.68 3.56
N GLY A 295 -29.13 2.67 2.66
CA GLY A 295 -29.88 2.71 1.41
C GLY A 295 -29.41 3.78 0.43
N TYR A 296 -28.14 4.21 0.51
CA TYR A 296 -27.63 5.22 -0.42
C TYR A 296 -27.23 4.58 -1.74
N GLU A 297 -27.49 5.29 -2.82
CA GLU A 297 -26.97 4.94 -4.14
C GLU A 297 -25.44 4.96 -4.15
N VAL A 298 -24.86 4.23 -5.07
CA VAL A 298 -23.39 4.04 -5.18
C VAL A 298 -22.65 5.38 -5.27
N ASP A 299 -23.21 6.32 -6.04
CA ASP A 299 -22.62 7.65 -6.23
C ASP A 299 -22.55 8.44 -4.93
N LYS A 300 -23.63 8.45 -4.16
CA LYS A 300 -23.71 9.13 -2.86
C LYS A 300 -22.79 8.48 -1.83
N ALA A 301 -22.74 7.15 -1.80
CA ALA A 301 -21.80 6.42 -0.94
C ALA A 301 -20.35 6.74 -1.31
N GLY A 302 -20.05 6.79 -2.61
CA GLY A 302 -18.73 7.17 -3.13
C GLY A 302 -18.30 8.56 -2.69
N ILE A 303 -19.18 9.57 -2.83
CA ILE A 303 -18.90 10.96 -2.40
C ILE A 303 -18.58 11.03 -0.91
N ILE A 304 -19.31 10.28 -0.07
CA ILE A 304 -19.06 10.24 1.38
C ILE A 304 -17.68 9.63 1.66
N LEU A 305 -17.32 8.54 1.00
CA LEU A 305 -16.06 7.84 1.21
C LEU A 305 -14.84 8.63 0.73
N VAL A 306 -15.00 9.50 -0.27
CA VAL A 306 -13.92 10.38 -0.76
C VAL A 306 -13.46 11.38 0.32
N ALA A 307 -14.27 11.67 1.34
CA ALA A 307 -13.90 12.60 2.42
C ALA A 307 -12.57 12.21 3.09
N GLN A 308 -12.33 10.92 3.34
CA GLN A 308 -11.09 10.45 3.97
C GLN A 308 -9.85 10.71 3.09
N PRO A 309 -9.74 10.21 1.85
CA PRO A 309 -8.54 10.39 1.04
C PRO A 309 -8.32 11.85 0.59
N VAL A 310 -9.35 12.66 0.49
CA VAL A 310 -9.20 14.11 0.22
C VAL A 310 -8.46 14.79 1.38
N VAL A 311 -8.88 14.55 2.62
CA VAL A 311 -8.19 15.09 3.80
C VAL A 311 -6.76 14.57 3.87
N MET A 312 -6.54 13.27 3.60
CA MET A 312 -5.20 12.69 3.53
C MET A 312 -4.31 13.42 2.52
N SER A 313 -4.85 13.69 1.34
CA SER A 313 -4.12 14.37 0.26
C SER A 313 -3.69 15.80 0.65
N ILE A 314 -4.59 16.56 1.27
CA ILE A 314 -4.34 17.95 1.68
C ILE A 314 -3.29 18.01 2.79
N PHE A 315 -3.40 17.14 3.79
CA PHE A 315 -2.56 17.23 5.00
C PHE A 315 -1.23 16.43 4.93
N SER A 316 -1.06 15.50 3.97
CA SER A 316 0.19 14.72 3.86
C SER A 316 1.44 15.58 3.60
N PRO A 317 1.44 16.62 2.75
CA PRO A 317 2.62 17.48 2.56
C PRO A 317 2.96 18.26 3.82
N LEU A 318 1.93 18.72 4.57
CA LEU A 318 2.11 19.43 5.84
C LEU A 318 2.69 18.50 6.92
N ALA A 319 2.19 17.26 7.01
CA ALA A 319 2.71 16.26 7.92
C ALA A 319 4.18 15.91 7.62
N GLY A 320 4.52 15.80 6.32
CA GLY A 320 5.90 15.62 5.87
C GLY A 320 6.81 16.76 6.30
N TYR A 321 6.40 18.00 6.07
CA TYR A 321 7.14 19.18 6.50
C TYR A 321 7.32 19.25 8.04
N PHE A 322 6.30 18.89 8.81
CA PHE A 322 6.43 18.82 10.26
C PHE A 322 7.41 17.71 10.70
N SER A 323 7.49 16.60 9.97
CA SER A 323 8.43 15.52 10.29
C SER A 323 9.89 15.87 9.99
N ASP A 324 10.15 16.89 9.17
CA ASP A 324 11.50 17.40 8.95
C ASP A 324 11.96 18.35 10.06
N LYS A 325 11.01 19.03 10.72
CA LYS A 325 11.28 20.00 11.77
C LYS A 325 11.16 19.45 13.19
N LYS A 326 10.37 18.41 13.38
CA LYS A 326 10.13 17.73 14.66
C LYS A 326 10.43 16.27 14.54
N GLU A 327 10.67 15.61 15.67
CA GLU A 327 10.88 14.16 15.70
C GLU A 327 9.73 13.41 14.98
N PRO A 328 10.01 12.67 13.90
CA PRO A 328 8.98 11.95 13.14
C PRO A 328 8.12 11.03 14.00
N ARG A 329 8.72 10.48 15.11
CA ARG A 329 7.98 9.62 16.05
C ARG A 329 6.80 10.34 16.70
N ILE A 330 6.94 11.63 17.04
CA ILE A 330 5.89 12.38 17.72
C ILE A 330 4.73 12.61 16.74
N VAL A 331 5.06 13.11 15.55
CA VAL A 331 4.04 13.41 14.52
C VAL A 331 3.28 12.14 14.13
N ALA A 332 3.99 11.05 13.86
CA ALA A 332 3.38 9.77 13.50
C ALA A 332 2.54 9.16 14.63
N SER A 333 2.99 9.28 15.90
CA SER A 333 2.24 8.74 17.03
C SER A 333 0.98 9.54 17.32
N VAL A 334 1.01 10.87 17.17
CA VAL A 334 -0.18 11.71 17.23
C VAL A 334 -1.16 11.34 16.11
N GLY A 335 -0.65 11.13 14.88
CA GLY A 335 -1.47 10.67 13.76
C GLY A 335 -2.16 9.34 14.08
N MET A 336 -1.42 8.38 14.60
CA MET A 336 -1.95 7.05 14.96
C MET A 336 -2.96 7.12 16.11
N LEU A 337 -2.77 8.01 17.09
CA LEU A 337 -3.75 8.26 18.15
C LEU A 337 -5.05 8.84 17.60
N ILE A 338 -4.98 9.78 16.66
CA ILE A 338 -6.16 10.35 15.98
C ILE A 338 -6.90 9.26 15.20
N VAL A 339 -6.18 8.36 14.50
CA VAL A 339 -6.79 7.21 13.84
C VAL A 339 -7.49 6.31 14.85
N THR A 340 -6.88 6.05 16.01
CA THR A 340 -7.48 5.26 17.09
C THR A 340 -8.79 5.88 17.58
N ILE A 341 -8.83 7.20 17.77
CA ILE A 341 -10.05 7.93 18.16
C ILE A 341 -11.12 7.79 17.06
N GLY A 342 -10.75 8.01 15.79
CA GLY A 342 -11.67 7.89 14.67
C GLY A 342 -12.27 6.48 14.53
N LEU A 343 -11.47 5.42 14.71
CA LEU A 343 -11.92 4.03 14.76
C LEU A 343 -12.84 3.77 15.95
N GLY A 344 -12.51 4.32 17.12
CA GLY A 344 -13.34 4.27 18.32
C GLY A 344 -14.72 4.88 18.09
N LEU A 345 -14.80 6.02 17.41
CA LEU A 345 -16.07 6.64 17.04
C LEU A 345 -16.88 5.76 16.06
N LEU A 346 -16.21 5.13 15.09
CA LEU A 346 -16.86 4.19 14.18
C LEU A 346 -17.37 2.92 14.88
N THR A 347 -16.85 2.55 16.04
CA THR A 347 -17.35 1.42 16.83
C THR A 347 -18.81 1.61 17.28
N PHE A 348 -19.26 2.86 17.40
CA PHE A 348 -20.63 3.19 17.82
C PHE A 348 -21.59 3.51 16.65
N ILE A 349 -21.14 3.26 15.40
CA ILE A 349 -21.97 3.54 14.23
C ILE A 349 -23.20 2.61 14.19
N ASN A 350 -24.35 3.18 13.82
CA ASN A 350 -25.61 2.45 13.66
C ASN A 350 -26.50 3.09 12.58
N CYS A 351 -27.67 2.49 12.32
CA CYS A 351 -28.60 2.99 11.30
C CYS A 351 -29.06 4.44 11.54
N ASN A 352 -29.07 4.92 12.80
CA ASN A 352 -29.51 6.27 13.15
C ASN A 352 -28.37 7.31 13.09
N THR A 353 -27.10 6.87 12.95
CA THR A 353 -25.96 7.79 12.92
C THR A 353 -26.11 8.78 11.75
N PRO A 354 -26.09 10.10 11.99
CA PRO A 354 -26.21 11.10 10.92
C PRO A 354 -25.07 11.00 9.92
N THR A 355 -25.37 11.20 8.63
CA THR A 355 -24.36 11.15 7.56
C THR A 355 -23.22 12.14 7.79
N VAL A 356 -23.54 13.33 8.32
CA VAL A 356 -22.54 14.35 8.66
C VAL A 356 -21.52 13.80 9.68
N ALA A 357 -21.98 13.07 10.69
CA ALA A 357 -21.09 12.44 11.67
C ALA A 357 -20.16 11.42 11.00
N ILE A 358 -20.68 10.59 10.08
CA ILE A 358 -19.89 9.63 9.31
C ILE A 358 -18.79 10.35 8.52
N VAL A 359 -19.15 11.43 7.80
CA VAL A 359 -18.19 12.25 7.04
C VAL A 359 -17.11 12.82 7.97
N LEU A 360 -17.50 13.36 9.13
CA LEU A 360 -16.54 13.90 10.11
C LEU A 360 -15.60 12.82 10.66
N TYR A 361 -16.11 11.61 10.93
CA TYR A 361 -15.26 10.48 11.38
C TYR A 361 -14.26 10.07 10.30
N LEU A 362 -14.70 10.00 9.03
CA LEU A 362 -13.82 9.71 7.90
C LEU A 362 -12.76 10.81 7.68
N MET A 363 -13.14 12.08 7.83
CA MET A 363 -12.20 13.21 7.77
C MET A 363 -11.16 13.14 8.89
N LEU A 364 -11.59 12.82 10.12
CA LEU A 364 -10.70 12.63 11.26
C LEU A 364 -9.71 11.50 11.03
N LEU A 365 -10.18 10.35 10.51
CA LEU A 365 -9.33 9.23 10.11
C LEU A 365 -8.34 9.65 9.03
N GLY A 366 -8.79 10.40 8.01
CA GLY A 366 -7.94 10.92 6.95
C GLY A 366 -6.83 11.82 7.48
N PHE A 367 -7.14 12.72 8.40
CA PHE A 367 -6.18 13.60 9.05
C PHE A 367 -5.13 12.82 9.86
N GLY A 368 -5.60 11.89 10.71
CA GLY A 368 -4.70 11.03 11.47
C GLY A 368 -3.78 10.19 10.60
N PHE A 369 -4.31 9.65 9.49
CA PHE A 369 -3.53 8.85 8.54
C PHE A 369 -2.47 9.68 7.81
N ALA A 370 -2.78 10.92 7.43
CA ALA A 370 -1.82 11.85 6.82
C ALA A 370 -0.65 12.14 7.79
N LEU A 371 -0.96 12.41 9.07
CA LEU A 371 0.05 12.63 10.11
C LEU A 371 0.89 11.38 10.42
N PHE A 372 0.39 10.17 10.11
CA PHE A 372 1.14 8.93 10.30
C PHE A 372 2.01 8.59 9.10
N SER A 373 1.45 8.50 7.89
CA SER A 373 2.05 7.84 6.74
C SER A 373 3.37 8.46 6.28
N SER A 374 3.38 9.78 6.04
CA SER A 374 4.58 10.49 5.57
C SER A 374 5.68 10.56 6.62
N PRO A 375 5.43 10.95 7.89
CA PRO A 375 6.46 10.92 8.94
C PRO A 375 7.00 9.53 9.24
N ASN A 376 6.16 8.50 9.15
CA ASN A 376 6.61 7.12 9.34
C ASN A 376 7.55 6.66 8.23
N THR A 377 7.25 7.01 6.97
CA THR A 377 8.14 6.76 5.82
C THR A 377 9.47 7.49 6.02
N ASN A 378 9.44 8.75 6.42
CA ASN A 378 10.64 9.52 6.73
C ASN A 378 11.49 8.85 7.82
N ALA A 379 10.86 8.39 8.91
CA ALA A 379 11.55 7.69 9.99
C ALA A 379 12.24 6.40 9.51
N VAL A 380 11.57 5.58 8.69
CA VAL A 380 12.15 4.36 8.11
C VAL A 380 13.35 4.69 7.24
N MET A 381 13.19 5.60 6.28
CA MET A 381 14.21 5.90 5.28
C MET A 381 15.41 6.64 5.86
N SER A 382 15.21 7.51 6.86
CA SER A 382 16.31 8.22 7.54
C SER A 382 17.06 7.36 8.57
N SER A 383 16.53 6.18 8.90
CA SER A 383 17.14 5.28 9.89
C SER A 383 18.16 4.31 9.30
N VAL A 384 18.32 4.25 7.99
CA VAL A 384 19.18 3.28 7.30
C VAL A 384 20.26 3.97 6.45
N GLU A 385 21.34 3.25 6.17
CA GLU A 385 22.40 3.71 5.28
C GLU A 385 21.95 3.72 3.81
N LYS A 386 22.63 4.51 2.96
CA LYS A 386 22.29 4.66 1.53
C LYS A 386 22.20 3.34 0.77
N LYS A 387 23.11 2.39 1.09
CA LYS A 387 23.13 1.07 0.44
C LYS A 387 21.88 0.22 0.69
N HIS A 388 21.08 0.57 1.71
CA HIS A 388 19.87 -0.16 2.10
C HIS A 388 18.57 0.58 1.75
N TYR A 389 18.61 1.68 1.01
CA TYR A 389 17.39 2.46 0.71
C TYR A 389 16.35 1.68 -0.09
N GLY A 390 16.77 0.88 -1.08
CA GLY A 390 15.86 0.05 -1.87
C GLY A 390 15.20 -1.03 -1.02
N ILE A 391 16.00 -1.74 -0.22
CA ILE A 391 15.47 -2.78 0.67
C ILE A 391 14.56 -2.19 1.76
N ALA A 392 14.92 -1.03 2.33
CA ALA A 392 14.11 -0.36 3.35
C ALA A 392 12.74 0.09 2.81
N SER A 393 12.73 0.68 1.61
CA SER A 393 11.50 1.04 0.90
C SER A 393 10.61 -0.17 0.65
N SER A 394 11.23 -1.27 0.22
CA SER A 394 10.54 -2.52 -0.10
C SER A 394 9.94 -3.18 1.14
N ILE A 395 10.68 -3.20 2.26
CA ILE A 395 10.17 -3.73 3.54
C ILE A 395 8.96 -2.91 4.01
N LEU A 396 9.06 -1.58 3.97
CA LEU A 396 7.93 -0.72 4.32
C LEU A 396 6.72 -0.98 3.42
N GLY A 397 6.94 -1.14 2.11
CA GLY A 397 5.90 -1.51 1.15
C GLY A 397 5.28 -2.88 1.46
N THR A 398 6.09 -3.88 1.79
CA THR A 398 5.64 -5.22 2.19
C THR A 398 4.81 -5.15 3.48
N MET A 399 5.26 -4.41 4.50
CA MET A 399 4.49 -4.22 5.74
C MET A 399 3.13 -3.57 5.47
N ARG A 400 3.09 -2.61 4.53
CA ARG A 400 1.83 -1.98 4.08
C ARG A 400 0.90 -2.99 3.44
N VAL A 401 1.35 -3.68 2.40
CA VAL A 401 0.48 -4.59 1.63
C VAL A 401 0.05 -5.79 2.48
N THR A 402 0.95 -6.37 3.27
CA THR A 402 0.61 -7.44 4.20
C THR A 402 -0.40 -6.96 5.25
N GLY A 403 -0.21 -5.77 5.81
CA GLY A 403 -1.19 -5.16 6.73
C GLY A 403 -2.58 -4.98 6.08
N GLN A 404 -2.63 -4.51 4.84
CA GLN A 404 -3.90 -4.40 4.08
C GLN A 404 -4.60 -5.75 3.92
N MET A 405 -3.84 -6.81 3.62
CA MET A 405 -4.39 -8.16 3.51
C MET A 405 -4.92 -8.67 4.86
N PHE A 406 -4.19 -8.46 5.95
CA PHE A 406 -4.67 -8.78 7.30
C PHE A 406 -5.97 -8.04 7.63
N SER A 407 -6.06 -6.75 7.29
CA SER A 407 -7.28 -5.96 7.50
C SER A 407 -8.50 -6.57 6.81
N MET A 408 -8.36 -6.95 5.54
CA MET A 408 -9.43 -7.61 4.79
C MET A 408 -9.74 -9.00 5.32
N GLY A 409 -8.71 -9.77 5.71
CA GLY A 409 -8.88 -11.08 6.33
C GLY A 409 -9.72 -11.01 7.61
N PHE A 410 -9.40 -10.07 8.51
CA PHE A 410 -10.20 -9.83 9.71
C PHE A 410 -11.64 -9.44 9.36
N ALA A 411 -11.85 -8.56 8.37
CA ALA A 411 -13.19 -8.17 7.94
C ALA A 411 -14.00 -9.39 7.48
N MET A 412 -13.41 -10.25 6.64
CA MET A 412 -14.07 -11.45 6.13
C MET A 412 -14.39 -12.46 7.24
N ILE A 413 -13.46 -12.69 8.18
CA ILE A 413 -13.68 -13.59 9.32
C ILE A 413 -14.83 -13.07 10.17
N ILE A 414 -14.84 -11.78 10.53
CA ILE A 414 -15.90 -11.20 11.37
C ILE A 414 -17.26 -11.24 10.66
N ILE A 415 -17.33 -10.90 9.38
CA ILE A 415 -18.57 -11.05 8.60
C ILE A 415 -19.04 -12.51 8.62
N SER A 416 -18.16 -13.46 8.37
CA SER A 416 -18.47 -14.89 8.36
C SER A 416 -18.98 -15.39 9.71
N LEU A 417 -18.42 -14.93 10.83
CA LEU A 417 -18.83 -15.30 12.18
C LEU A 417 -20.24 -14.79 12.55
N PHE A 418 -20.59 -13.56 12.13
CA PHE A 418 -21.89 -12.97 12.47
C PHE A 418 -23.00 -13.31 11.47
N MET A 419 -22.67 -13.41 10.19
CA MET A 419 -23.64 -13.56 9.10
C MET A 419 -23.55 -14.90 8.39
N GLY A 420 -22.48 -15.67 8.56
CA GLY A 420 -22.26 -16.92 7.83
C GLY A 420 -22.22 -16.67 6.31
N LYS A 421 -23.06 -17.41 5.57
CA LYS A 421 -23.24 -17.25 4.11
C LYS A 421 -24.46 -16.40 3.73
N ALA A 422 -25.10 -15.72 4.71
CA ALA A 422 -26.31 -14.93 4.43
C ALA A 422 -25.97 -13.71 3.56
N LYS A 423 -26.87 -13.40 2.62
CA LYS A 423 -26.84 -12.14 1.87
C LYS A 423 -27.20 -10.99 2.82
N ILE A 424 -26.70 -9.79 2.53
CA ILE A 424 -27.04 -8.59 3.31
C ILE A 424 -28.45 -8.15 2.93
N THR A 425 -29.44 -8.62 3.69
CA THR A 425 -30.86 -8.28 3.56
C THR A 425 -31.33 -7.46 4.77
N PRO A 426 -32.46 -6.75 4.71
CA PRO A 426 -32.95 -5.97 5.84
C PRO A 426 -33.05 -6.74 7.17
N GLU A 427 -33.36 -8.04 7.11
CA GLU A 427 -33.46 -8.92 8.28
C GLU A 427 -32.12 -9.11 9.01
N VAL A 428 -31.00 -9.06 8.27
CA VAL A 428 -29.65 -9.26 8.83
C VAL A 428 -28.87 -7.94 9.06
N PHE A 429 -29.48 -6.77 8.80
CA PHE A 429 -28.84 -5.47 9.08
C PHE A 429 -28.34 -5.31 10.52
N PRO A 430 -29.06 -5.77 11.57
CA PRO A 430 -28.56 -5.70 12.93
C PRO A 430 -27.29 -6.53 13.14
N LEU A 431 -27.21 -7.72 12.53
CA LEU A 431 -26.03 -8.60 12.61
C LEU A 431 -24.86 -7.99 11.83
N PHE A 432 -25.12 -7.42 10.65
CA PHE A 432 -24.10 -6.72 9.88
C PHE A 432 -23.56 -5.49 10.63
N SER A 433 -24.42 -4.68 11.22
CA SER A 433 -24.01 -3.53 12.03
C SER A 433 -23.16 -3.96 13.24
N LYS A 434 -23.54 -5.08 13.89
CA LYS A 434 -22.77 -5.64 15.01
C LYS A 434 -21.41 -6.19 14.56
N SER A 435 -21.34 -6.83 13.39
CA SER A 435 -20.07 -7.27 12.81
C SER A 435 -19.14 -6.08 12.55
N LEU A 436 -19.67 -4.99 12.01
CA LEU A 436 -18.96 -3.75 11.72
C LEU A 436 -18.43 -3.09 13.00
N GLN A 437 -19.28 -2.97 14.04
CA GLN A 437 -18.89 -2.45 15.36
C GLN A 437 -17.79 -3.30 16.00
N THR A 438 -17.92 -4.63 15.96
CA THR A 438 -16.91 -5.55 16.49
C THR A 438 -15.58 -5.41 15.76
N LEU A 439 -15.60 -5.33 14.42
CA LEU A 439 -14.40 -5.15 13.61
C LEU A 439 -13.68 -3.83 13.94
N PHE A 440 -14.43 -2.72 13.98
CA PHE A 440 -13.84 -1.43 14.33
C PHE A 440 -13.34 -1.38 15.77
N GLY A 441 -13.99 -2.08 16.70
CA GLY A 441 -13.49 -2.26 18.07
C GLY A 441 -12.14 -2.97 18.12
N ILE A 442 -11.99 -4.07 17.37
CA ILE A 442 -10.71 -4.78 17.24
C ILE A 442 -9.65 -3.87 16.62
N PHE A 443 -9.99 -3.15 15.55
CA PHE A 443 -9.07 -2.21 14.90
C PHE A 443 -8.67 -1.05 15.81
N THR A 444 -9.58 -0.56 16.65
CA THR A 444 -9.28 0.46 17.67
C THR A 444 -8.21 -0.03 18.62
N ILE A 445 -8.37 -1.25 19.17
CA ILE A 445 -7.39 -1.85 20.08
C ILE A 445 -6.05 -2.07 19.39
N LEU A 446 -6.06 -2.62 18.17
CA LEU A 446 -4.82 -2.83 17.39
C LEU A 446 -4.10 -1.50 17.12
N CYS A 447 -4.82 -0.47 16.69
CA CYS A 447 -4.22 0.84 16.41
C CYS A 447 -3.70 1.50 17.69
N PHE A 448 -4.42 1.37 18.81
CA PHE A 448 -3.97 1.84 20.13
C PHE A 448 -2.64 1.18 20.54
N LEU A 449 -2.52 -0.14 20.41
CA LEU A 449 -1.26 -0.85 20.64
C LEU A 449 -0.15 -0.36 19.69
N GLY A 450 -0.49 -0.04 18.46
CA GLY A 450 0.43 0.54 17.49
C GLY A 450 0.96 1.92 17.88
N VAL A 451 0.21 2.73 18.65
CA VAL A 451 0.71 4.01 19.19
C VAL A 451 1.94 3.76 20.07
N PHE A 452 1.91 2.71 20.90
CA PHE A 452 3.08 2.36 21.74
C PHE A 452 4.27 1.93 20.90
N ALA A 453 4.06 1.14 19.84
CA ALA A 453 5.13 0.79 18.89
C ALA A 453 5.73 2.05 18.25
N SER A 454 4.87 2.99 17.84
CA SER A 454 5.28 4.26 17.26
C SER A 454 6.07 5.14 18.25
N LEU A 455 5.64 5.25 19.49
CA LEU A 455 6.34 6.02 20.53
C LEU A 455 7.67 5.39 20.95
N ASN A 456 7.75 4.06 20.98
CA ASN A 456 8.93 3.32 21.44
C ASN A 456 10.04 3.17 20.38
N ARG A 457 9.89 3.76 19.18
CA ARG A 457 10.87 3.59 18.09
C ARG A 457 12.22 4.27 18.33
N GLY A 458 12.33 5.23 19.25
CA GLY A 458 13.55 6.00 19.47
C GLY A 458 13.56 7.32 18.69
N LYS A 459 14.69 8.06 18.77
CA LYS A 459 14.90 9.34 18.08
C LYS A 459 15.60 9.12 16.74
N VAL A 460 15.18 9.83 15.69
CA VAL A 460 15.82 9.87 14.37
C VAL A 460 16.80 11.04 14.29
N HIS A 461 16.38 12.21 14.77
CA HIS A 461 17.28 13.38 14.83
C HIS A 461 18.15 13.28 16.07
N LYS A 462 19.47 13.32 15.86
CA LYS A 462 20.42 13.61 16.97
C LYS A 462 20.29 15.11 17.22
N ILE A 463 19.78 15.46 18.40
CA ILE A 463 19.79 16.84 18.92
C ILE A 463 21.24 17.27 19.14
#